data_cfdc03404e4e39be455472b6740805fd
#
_entry.id   cfdc03404e4e39be455472b6740805fd
#
_cell.length_a   1.000
_cell.length_b   1.000
_cell.length_c   1.000
_cell.angle_alpha   90.00
_cell.angle_beta   90.00
_cell.angle_gamma   90.00
#
_symmetry.space_group_name_H-M   'P 1'
#
loop_
_entity.id
_entity.type
_entity.pdbx_description
1 polymer ?
#
loop_
_entity_poly.entity_id
_entity_poly.type
_entity_poly.pdbx_seq_one_letter_code
_entity_poly.pdbx_strand_id
1 'polypeptide(L)'
;MAAHDDLVPIEEAARRFGLRASALRYYERRGLLEPASRRAGRRWYSPAGLRRLAIILFWQQAGQMSLDQIATILAGPEAALRWKQVVASRREALETQIQQMTAARDYLDHMLTCPREHSPDGCPYFEQAIWQQPAERVAAHRD
;
A
#
# COMPACT_ATOMS: atom_id res chain seq x y z
N MET A 1 12.50 -13.64 -34.42
CA MET A 1 11.11 -13.86 -34.85
C MET A 1 10.30 -14.62 -33.80
N ALA A 2 10.48 -14.31 -32.51
CA ALA A 2 9.80 -14.99 -31.40
C ALA A 2 8.99 -14.04 -30.49
N ALA A 3 8.58 -12.88 -30.97
CA ALA A 3 7.98 -11.84 -30.11
C ALA A 3 6.45 -11.70 -30.25
N HIS A 4 5.78 -12.54 -31.02
CA HIS A 4 4.35 -12.37 -31.27
C HIS A 4 3.43 -13.40 -30.60
N ASP A 5 3.94 -14.53 -30.16
CA ASP A 5 3.11 -15.64 -29.60
C ASP A 5 2.92 -15.58 -28.07
N ASP A 6 3.68 -14.75 -27.35
CA ASP A 6 3.64 -14.72 -25.89
C ASP A 6 2.80 -13.58 -25.29
N LEU A 7 2.03 -12.87 -26.13
CA LEU A 7 1.19 -11.78 -25.64
C LEU A 7 -0.09 -12.31 -24.99
N VAL A 8 -0.38 -11.78 -23.82
CA VAL A 8 -1.53 -12.17 -23.01
C VAL A 8 -2.56 -11.05 -22.99
N PRO A 9 -3.83 -11.33 -23.30
CA PRO A 9 -4.89 -10.30 -23.22
C PRO A 9 -5.15 -9.89 -21.78
N ILE A 10 -5.66 -8.66 -21.59
CA ILE A 10 -5.86 -8.03 -20.28
C ILE A 10 -6.66 -8.90 -19.31
N GLU A 11 -7.69 -9.61 -19.79
CA GLU A 11 -8.54 -10.43 -18.94
C GLU A 11 -7.77 -11.63 -18.39
N GLU A 12 -6.95 -12.24 -19.23
CA GLU A 12 -6.10 -13.37 -18.85
C GLU A 12 -4.97 -12.90 -17.92
N ALA A 13 -4.34 -11.76 -18.23
CA ALA A 13 -3.34 -11.16 -17.37
C ALA A 13 -3.92 -10.86 -15.96
N ALA A 14 -5.10 -10.25 -15.90
CA ALA A 14 -5.77 -9.96 -14.63
C ALA A 14 -6.07 -11.25 -13.86
N ARG A 15 -6.61 -12.27 -14.53
CA ARG A 15 -6.94 -13.56 -13.92
C ARG A 15 -5.72 -14.24 -13.30
N ARG A 16 -4.56 -14.23 -13.98
CA ARG A 16 -3.31 -14.84 -13.49
C ARG A 16 -2.85 -14.25 -12.16
N PHE A 17 -3.13 -12.98 -11.93
CA PHE A 17 -2.74 -12.25 -10.72
C PHE A 17 -3.89 -12.04 -9.72
N GLY A 18 -5.04 -12.67 -9.94
CA GLY A 18 -6.19 -12.52 -9.06
C GLY A 18 -6.79 -11.11 -9.05
N LEU A 19 -6.62 -10.36 -10.15
CA LEU A 19 -7.06 -8.99 -10.29
C LEU A 19 -8.25 -8.86 -11.25
N ARG A 20 -8.87 -7.71 -11.24
CA ARG A 20 -9.83 -7.29 -12.27
C ARG A 20 -9.10 -6.51 -13.39
N ALA A 21 -9.59 -6.58 -14.61
CA ALA A 21 -9.05 -5.82 -15.73
C ALA A 21 -9.04 -4.30 -15.47
N SER A 22 -9.98 -3.80 -14.64
CA SER A 22 -10.01 -2.39 -14.21
C SER A 22 -8.78 -1.98 -13.41
N ALA A 23 -8.19 -2.89 -12.61
CA ALA A 23 -6.96 -2.63 -11.88
C ALA A 23 -5.77 -2.43 -12.83
N LEU A 24 -5.65 -3.26 -13.88
CA LEU A 24 -4.58 -3.11 -14.86
C LEU A 24 -4.72 -1.79 -15.64
N ARG A 25 -5.95 -1.40 -15.99
CA ARG A 25 -6.22 -0.10 -16.60
C ARG A 25 -5.87 1.06 -15.67
N TYR A 26 -6.10 0.91 -14.38
CA TYR A 26 -5.70 1.88 -13.38
C TYR A 26 -4.18 2.03 -13.31
N TYR A 27 -3.43 0.92 -13.26
CA TYR A 27 -1.96 0.95 -13.29
C TYR A 27 -1.41 1.58 -14.57
N GLU A 28 -2.06 1.35 -15.71
CA GLU A 28 -1.72 2.01 -16.98
C GLU A 28 -1.92 3.53 -16.89
N ARG A 29 -3.07 3.99 -16.39
CA ARG A 29 -3.31 5.43 -16.19
C ARG A 29 -2.31 6.08 -15.23
N ARG A 30 -1.79 5.32 -14.27
CA ARG A 30 -0.75 5.76 -13.34
C ARG A 30 0.67 5.67 -13.92
N GLY A 31 0.83 5.26 -15.18
CA GLY A 31 2.14 5.09 -15.80
C GLY A 31 2.99 3.94 -15.23
N LEU A 32 2.39 3.05 -14.47
CA LEU A 32 3.07 1.92 -13.83
C LEU A 32 3.18 0.70 -14.74
N LEU A 33 2.20 0.53 -15.62
CA LEU A 33 2.08 -0.62 -16.51
C LEU A 33 1.76 -0.13 -17.90
N GLU A 34 2.35 -0.76 -18.92
CA GLU A 34 2.14 -0.41 -20.32
C GLU A 34 1.80 -1.66 -21.12
N PRO A 35 0.71 -1.66 -21.91
CA PRO A 35 0.41 -2.77 -22.80
C PRO A 35 1.43 -2.81 -23.94
N ALA A 36 1.86 -4.00 -24.32
CA ALA A 36 2.76 -4.19 -25.46
C ALA A 36 2.08 -3.88 -26.80
N SER A 37 0.78 -4.10 -26.87
CA SER A 37 -0.03 -3.77 -28.05
C SER A 37 -1.51 -3.57 -27.70
N ARG A 38 -2.22 -2.91 -28.62
CA ARG A 38 -3.68 -2.79 -28.62
C ARG A 38 -4.21 -3.34 -29.93
N ARG A 39 -5.07 -4.36 -29.89
CA ARG A 39 -5.68 -4.97 -31.07
C ARG A 39 -7.21 -4.95 -30.91
N ALA A 40 -7.92 -4.38 -31.86
CA ALA A 40 -9.38 -4.22 -31.79
C ALA A 40 -9.87 -3.65 -30.44
N GLY A 41 -9.20 -2.62 -29.92
CA GLY A 41 -9.52 -1.98 -28.64
C GLY A 41 -9.09 -2.76 -27.38
N ARG A 42 -8.57 -3.98 -27.55
CA ARG A 42 -8.14 -4.85 -26.45
C ARG A 42 -6.65 -4.72 -26.18
N ARG A 43 -6.27 -4.67 -24.92
CA ARG A 43 -4.88 -4.58 -24.45
C ARG A 43 -4.23 -5.93 -24.36
N TRP A 44 -2.97 -6.02 -24.74
CA TRP A 44 -2.15 -7.22 -24.71
C TRP A 44 -0.84 -6.92 -23.99
N TYR A 45 -0.43 -7.80 -23.10
CA TYR A 45 0.77 -7.63 -22.28
C TYR A 45 1.83 -8.68 -22.63
N SER A 46 3.07 -8.24 -22.73
CA SER A 46 4.23 -9.08 -22.92
C SER A 46 4.65 -9.79 -21.62
N PRO A 47 5.49 -10.82 -21.69
CA PRO A 47 6.12 -11.41 -20.49
C PRO A 47 6.80 -10.35 -19.60
N ALA A 48 7.46 -9.37 -20.19
CA ALA A 48 8.06 -8.24 -19.45
C ALA A 48 7.00 -7.40 -18.73
N GLY A 49 5.87 -7.13 -19.38
CA GLY A 49 4.74 -6.43 -18.77
C GLY A 49 4.12 -7.22 -17.61
N LEU A 50 3.99 -8.54 -17.76
CA LEU A 50 3.50 -9.41 -16.67
C LEU A 50 4.50 -9.45 -15.51
N ARG A 51 5.80 -9.50 -15.78
CA ARG A 51 6.84 -9.41 -14.75
C ARG A 51 6.77 -8.08 -14.02
N ARG A 52 6.58 -6.98 -14.73
CA ARG A 52 6.40 -5.66 -14.12
C ARG A 52 5.17 -5.61 -13.21
N LEU A 53 4.05 -6.20 -13.65
CA LEU A 53 2.85 -6.34 -12.82
C LEU A 53 3.13 -7.14 -11.54
N ALA A 54 3.85 -8.26 -11.65
CA ALA A 54 4.26 -9.05 -10.50
C ALA A 54 5.10 -8.24 -9.49
N ILE A 55 6.03 -7.41 -9.96
CA ILE A 55 6.85 -6.53 -9.12
C ILE A 55 5.98 -5.52 -8.38
N ILE A 56 5.03 -4.88 -9.07
CA ILE A 56 4.12 -3.90 -8.47
C ILE A 56 3.34 -4.55 -7.32
N LEU A 57 2.73 -5.70 -7.58
CA LEU A 57 1.93 -6.42 -6.58
C LEU A 57 2.78 -6.90 -5.41
N PHE A 58 3.97 -7.41 -5.68
CA PHE A 58 4.90 -7.86 -4.65
C PHE A 58 5.26 -6.73 -3.68
N TRP A 59 5.61 -5.54 -4.19
CA TRP A 59 5.98 -4.41 -3.33
C TRP A 59 4.79 -3.80 -2.61
N GLN A 60 3.60 -3.79 -3.21
CA GLN A 60 2.39 -3.40 -2.49
C GLN A 60 2.12 -4.33 -1.30
N GLN A 61 2.31 -5.64 -1.48
CA GLN A 61 2.04 -6.63 -0.44
C GLN A 61 3.19 -6.75 0.57
N ALA A 62 4.40 -7.05 0.11
CA ALA A 62 5.55 -7.31 0.97
C ALA A 62 6.12 -6.05 1.62
N GLY A 63 6.15 -4.93 0.88
CA GLY A 63 6.64 -3.65 1.37
C GLY A 63 5.55 -2.71 1.88
N GLN A 64 4.28 -3.06 1.68
CA GLN A 64 3.15 -2.17 1.92
C GLN A 64 3.38 -0.77 1.30
N MET A 65 4.01 -0.76 0.13
CA MET A 65 4.37 0.46 -0.57
C MET A 65 3.18 1.03 -1.33
N SER A 66 3.08 2.35 -1.37
CA SER A 66 2.11 3.03 -2.22
C SER A 66 2.49 2.92 -3.69
N LEU A 67 1.52 3.09 -4.58
CA LEU A 67 1.78 3.10 -6.02
C LEU A 67 2.72 4.24 -6.43
N ASP A 68 2.69 5.39 -5.73
CA ASP A 68 3.62 6.51 -6.00
C ASP A 68 5.06 6.15 -5.63
N GLN A 69 5.27 5.47 -4.51
CA GLN A 69 6.59 4.96 -4.13
C GLN A 69 7.12 3.94 -5.15
N ILE A 70 6.25 3.01 -5.57
CA ILE A 70 6.59 2.02 -6.60
C ILE A 70 6.89 2.70 -7.94
N ALA A 71 6.08 3.67 -8.35
CA ALA A 71 6.31 4.45 -9.57
C ALA A 71 7.67 5.15 -9.53
N THR A 72 8.04 5.75 -8.40
CA THR A 72 9.35 6.40 -8.21
C THR A 72 10.49 5.41 -8.40
N ILE A 73 10.37 4.19 -7.85
CA ILE A 73 11.40 3.14 -7.99
C ILE A 73 11.51 2.65 -9.44
N LEU A 74 10.38 2.56 -10.15
CA LEU A 74 10.31 2.02 -11.52
C LEU A 74 10.55 3.07 -12.61
N ALA A 75 10.77 4.34 -12.27
CA ALA A 75 10.81 5.46 -13.21
C ALA A 75 12.07 5.53 -14.12
N GLY A 76 12.92 4.51 -14.15
CA GLY A 76 14.06 4.42 -15.05
C GLY A 76 15.43 4.58 -14.39
N PRO A 77 16.51 4.82 -15.18
CA PRO A 77 17.89 4.76 -14.70
C PRO A 77 18.22 5.74 -13.56
N GLU A 78 17.63 6.92 -13.57
CA GLU A 78 17.80 7.91 -12.49
C GLU A 78 17.16 7.47 -11.17
N ALA A 79 16.14 6.65 -11.26
CA ALA A 79 15.50 6.03 -10.10
C ALA A 79 16.45 5.02 -9.42
N ALA A 80 17.39 4.43 -10.13
CA ALA A 80 18.38 3.52 -9.57
C ALA A 80 19.23 4.17 -8.46
N LEU A 81 19.37 5.50 -8.44
CA LEU A 81 20.06 6.23 -7.36
C LEU A 81 19.14 6.56 -6.19
N ARG A 82 17.84 6.56 -6.37
CA ARG A 82 16.85 7.01 -5.36
C ARG A 82 16.06 5.87 -4.71
N TRP A 83 16.05 4.69 -5.30
CA TRP A 83 15.22 3.60 -4.77
C TRP A 83 15.51 3.24 -3.32
N LYS A 84 16.80 3.27 -2.91
CA LYS A 84 17.18 3.02 -1.52
C LYS A 84 16.63 4.06 -0.56
N GLN A 85 16.53 5.33 -0.97
CA GLN A 85 15.94 6.39 -0.17
C GLN A 85 14.43 6.18 -0.01
N VAL A 86 13.74 5.79 -1.08
CA VAL A 86 12.29 5.46 -1.02
C VAL A 86 12.04 4.29 -0.08
N VAL A 87 12.84 3.23 -0.18
CA VAL A 87 12.74 2.06 0.71
C VAL A 87 13.06 2.44 2.16
N ALA A 88 14.11 3.23 2.41
CA ALA A 88 14.46 3.70 3.75
C ALA A 88 13.34 4.54 4.37
N SER A 89 12.79 5.49 3.62
CA SER A 89 11.67 6.32 4.07
C SER A 89 10.42 5.48 4.38
N ARG A 90 10.12 4.47 3.56
CA ARG A 90 9.02 3.55 3.84
C ARG A 90 9.25 2.73 5.10
N ARG A 91 10.49 2.24 5.30
CA ARG A 91 10.86 1.53 6.52
C ARG A 91 10.67 2.39 7.77
N GLU A 92 11.10 3.65 7.74
CA GLU A 92 10.92 4.59 8.86
C GLU A 92 9.43 4.84 9.17
N ALA A 93 8.61 5.01 8.13
CA ALA A 93 7.17 5.16 8.28
C ALA A 93 6.52 3.90 8.91
N LEU A 94 6.96 2.70 8.51
CA LEU A 94 6.49 1.44 9.10
C LEU A 94 6.93 1.32 10.56
N GLU A 95 8.16 1.70 10.91
CA GLU A 95 8.65 1.72 12.28
C GLU A 95 7.78 2.62 13.18
N THR A 96 7.46 3.82 12.70
CA THR A 96 6.56 4.74 13.39
C THR A 96 5.16 4.13 13.58
N GLN A 97 4.61 3.49 12.53
CA GLN A 97 3.32 2.81 12.63
C GLN A 97 3.34 1.66 13.64
N ILE A 98 4.41 0.86 13.65
CA ILE A 98 4.58 -0.23 14.63
C ILE A 98 4.58 0.32 16.06
N GLN A 99 5.33 1.41 16.32
CA GLN A 99 5.35 2.05 17.63
C GLN A 99 3.98 2.56 18.07
N GLN A 100 3.26 3.22 17.16
CA GLN A 100 1.90 3.71 17.42
C GLN A 100 0.92 2.58 17.70
N MET A 101 0.96 1.50 16.90
CA MET A 101 0.08 0.35 17.08
C MET A 101 0.42 -0.42 18.36
N THR A 102 1.71 -0.54 18.71
CA THR A 102 2.16 -1.14 19.95
C THR A 102 1.63 -0.36 21.16
N ALA A 103 1.78 0.96 21.17
CA ALA A 103 1.27 1.82 22.23
C ALA A 103 -0.26 1.73 22.36
N ALA A 104 -0.97 1.69 21.24
CA ALA A 104 -2.43 1.52 21.25
C ALA A 104 -2.83 0.15 21.83
N ARG A 105 -2.16 -0.92 21.44
CA ARG A 105 -2.40 -2.26 21.99
C ARG A 105 -2.14 -2.29 23.50
N ASP A 106 -1.01 -1.78 23.94
CA ASP A 106 -0.63 -1.77 25.36
C ASP A 106 -1.63 -0.98 26.22
N TYR A 107 -2.17 0.12 25.65
CA TYR A 107 -3.23 0.87 26.28
C TYR A 107 -4.53 0.03 26.42
N LEU A 108 -4.92 -0.68 25.35
CA LEU A 108 -6.10 -1.54 25.36
C LEU A 108 -5.93 -2.73 26.33
N ASP A 109 -4.74 -3.31 26.37
CA ASP A 109 -4.41 -4.37 27.34
C ASP A 109 -4.53 -3.83 28.77
N HIS A 110 -4.06 -2.62 29.05
CA HIS A 110 -4.25 -1.98 30.34
C HIS A 110 -5.74 -1.79 30.66
N MET A 111 -6.56 -1.36 29.71
CA MET A 111 -8.00 -1.23 29.92
C MET A 111 -8.67 -2.56 30.27
N LEU A 112 -8.23 -3.67 29.68
CA LEU A 112 -8.75 -5.01 29.97
C LEU A 112 -8.42 -5.49 31.40
N THR A 113 -7.37 -4.93 32.01
CA THR A 113 -7.03 -5.24 33.42
C THR A 113 -7.83 -4.42 34.45
N CYS A 114 -8.65 -3.47 33.99
CA CYS A 114 -9.45 -2.63 34.87
C CYS A 114 -10.51 -3.47 35.61
N PRO A 115 -10.61 -3.39 36.96
CA PRO A 115 -11.59 -4.17 37.73
C PRO A 115 -13.02 -3.64 37.59
N ARG A 116 -13.24 -2.55 36.85
CA ARG A 116 -14.59 -2.00 36.65
C ARG A 116 -15.36 -2.85 35.64
N GLU A 117 -16.56 -3.24 36.01
CA GLU A 117 -17.48 -4.00 35.14
C GLU A 117 -18.31 -3.10 34.19
N HIS A 118 -18.18 -1.78 34.35
CA HIS A 118 -18.95 -0.79 33.57
C HIS A 118 -18.07 -0.07 32.54
N SER A 119 -18.72 0.60 31.58
CA SER A 119 -18.06 1.47 30.62
C SER A 119 -17.05 2.39 31.31
N PRO A 120 -15.89 2.68 30.67
CA PRO A 120 -14.91 3.65 31.17
C PRO A 120 -15.48 5.07 31.26
N ASP A 121 -16.62 5.32 30.64
CA ASP A 121 -17.35 6.59 30.77
C ASP A 121 -17.66 6.90 32.26
N GLY A 122 -17.30 8.10 32.70
CA GLY A 122 -17.37 8.49 34.11
C GLY A 122 -16.21 7.99 34.99
N CYS A 123 -15.17 7.38 34.42
CA CYS A 123 -13.96 7.06 35.17
C CYS A 123 -13.05 8.29 35.30
N PRO A 124 -12.67 8.74 36.52
CA PRO A 124 -11.83 9.91 36.69
C PRO A 124 -10.48 9.85 35.97
N TYR A 125 -9.88 8.67 35.90
CA TYR A 125 -8.62 8.47 35.18
C TYR A 125 -8.81 8.57 33.66
N PHE A 126 -9.92 8.05 33.14
CA PHE A 126 -10.26 8.17 31.73
C PHE A 126 -10.59 9.62 31.35
N GLU A 127 -11.38 10.30 32.15
CA GLU A 127 -11.69 11.73 31.98
C GLU A 127 -10.42 12.57 31.94
N GLN A 128 -9.48 12.35 32.84
CA GLN A 128 -8.20 13.05 32.85
C GLN A 128 -7.40 12.75 31.56
N ALA A 129 -7.37 11.50 31.12
CA ALA A 129 -6.62 11.10 29.93
C ALA A 129 -7.15 11.73 28.64
N ILE A 130 -8.48 11.81 28.46
CA ILE A 130 -9.08 12.39 27.24
C ILE A 130 -8.83 13.90 27.15
N TRP A 131 -8.76 14.62 28.27
CA TRP A 131 -8.50 16.07 28.28
C TRP A 131 -7.00 16.43 28.20
N GLN A 132 -6.11 15.47 28.47
CA GLN A 132 -4.65 15.65 28.33
C GLN A 132 -4.13 15.34 26.91
N GLN A 133 -4.98 14.93 25.97
CA GLN A 133 -4.54 14.66 24.60
C GLN A 133 -4.11 15.95 23.92
N PRO A 134 -2.91 16.01 23.30
CA PRO A 134 -2.51 17.15 22.48
C PRO A 134 -3.52 17.34 21.33
N ALA A 135 -3.93 18.58 21.09
CA ALA A 135 -4.92 18.94 20.06
C ALA A 135 -4.57 18.41 18.64
N GLU A 136 -3.31 18.14 18.37
CA GLU A 136 -2.81 17.59 17.11
C GLU A 136 -3.28 16.17 16.80
N ARG A 137 -3.58 15.36 17.83
CA ARG A 137 -4.08 13.98 17.62
C ARG A 137 -5.55 13.91 17.26
N VAL A 138 -6.32 14.91 17.66
CA VAL A 138 -7.77 14.98 17.37
C VAL A 138 -8.02 15.39 15.92
N ALA A 139 -7.14 16.16 15.31
CA ALA A 139 -7.25 16.62 13.93
C ALA A 139 -6.95 15.51 12.90
N ALA A 140 -6.11 14.51 13.23
CA ALA A 140 -5.68 13.45 12.33
C ALA A 140 -6.74 12.36 12.05
N HIS A 141 -7.90 12.40 12.74
CA HIS A 141 -8.98 11.39 12.61
C HIS A 141 -10.24 11.96 11.95
N ARG A 142 -10.17 13.13 11.28
CA ARG A 142 -11.33 13.78 10.65
C ARG A 142 -11.41 13.64 9.13
N ASP A 143 -10.56 12.83 8.49
CA ASP A 143 -10.63 12.56 7.04
C ASP A 143 -10.99 11.09 6.77
#